data_e3c2549bb60126a80fad484c286c2220
#
_entry.id   e3c2549bb60126a80fad484c286c2220
#
_cell.length_a   1.000
_cell.length_b   1.000
_cell.length_c   1.000
_cell.angle_alpha   90.00
_cell.angle_beta   90.00
_cell.angle_gamma   90.00
#
_symmetry.space_group_name_H-M   'P 1'
#
loop_
_entity.id
_entity.type
_entity.pdbx_description
1 polymer ?
#
loop_
_entity_poly.entity_id
_entity_poly.type
_entity_poly.pdbx_seq_one_letter_code
_entity_poly.pdbx_strand_id
1 'polypeptide(L)'
;MTINQNLINLPSRAIKIGIFISGGLDSALLYYFLHKANVDANQRHKIIPITVIKNSKTLDYVTSILSYYNCNEDLLTMDGTVIQSVIKSRSLGFDKAFVGTIKELPEFLQGWESSTYSQNKFYRTPLAKFDKRQIVQAIVDNQLTKLFELTHSCANFEIGRCNKCNRCRERKWAFDQLDLVDPGVL
;
A
#
# COMPACT_ATOMS: atom_id res chain seq x y z
N MET A 1 3.28 5.15 18.49
CA MET A 1 3.03 3.70 18.22
C MET A 1 3.82 3.35 16.97
N THR A 2 4.70 2.35 17.04
CA THR A 2 5.62 1.98 15.95
C THR A 2 5.00 0.84 15.14
N ILE A 3 5.13 0.89 13.81
CA ILE A 3 4.75 -0.23 12.95
C ILE A 3 5.82 -1.31 13.07
N ASN A 4 5.45 -2.47 13.54
CA ASN A 4 6.38 -3.58 13.80
C ASN A 4 5.99 -4.84 13.00
N GLN A 5 6.84 -5.86 13.09
CA GLN A 5 6.72 -7.12 12.35
C GLN A 5 5.44 -7.91 12.66
N ASN A 6 4.81 -7.68 13.82
CA ASN A 6 3.57 -8.35 14.22
C ASN A 6 2.29 -7.67 13.69
N LEU A 7 2.44 -6.76 12.73
CA LEU A 7 1.32 -6.03 12.11
C LEU A 7 0.30 -6.97 11.45
N ILE A 8 0.78 -8.06 10.84
CA ILE A 8 -0.04 -9.01 10.10
C ILE A 8 0.03 -10.39 10.75
N ASN A 9 -1.12 -10.87 11.20
CA ASN A 9 -1.26 -12.23 11.68
C ASN A 9 -2.00 -13.08 10.64
N LEU A 10 -1.31 -14.09 10.10
CA LEU A 10 -1.84 -15.02 9.12
C LEU A 10 -2.32 -16.32 9.80
N PRO A 11 -3.39 -16.95 9.28
CA PRO A 11 -3.91 -18.17 9.87
C PRO A 11 -2.95 -19.36 9.64
N SER A 12 -3.10 -20.40 10.45
CA SER A 12 -2.28 -21.64 10.32
C SER A 12 -2.59 -22.45 9.06
N ARG A 13 -3.83 -22.38 8.54
CA ARG A 13 -4.20 -23.02 7.27
C ARG A 13 -3.73 -22.20 6.06
N ALA A 14 -3.35 -22.86 4.98
CA ALA A 14 -3.06 -22.21 3.71
C ALA A 14 -4.28 -21.45 3.18
N ILE A 15 -4.06 -20.23 2.70
CA ILE A 15 -5.09 -19.38 2.09
C ILE A 15 -4.55 -18.63 0.86
N LYS A 16 -5.48 -18.22 -0.01
CA LYS A 16 -5.22 -17.33 -1.14
C LYS A 16 -5.50 -15.88 -0.75
N ILE A 17 -4.48 -15.03 -0.83
CA ILE A 17 -4.52 -13.64 -0.37
C ILE A 17 -4.35 -12.69 -1.55
N GLY A 18 -5.26 -11.72 -1.71
CA GLY A 18 -5.09 -10.58 -2.59
C GLY A 18 -4.47 -9.41 -1.84
N ILE A 19 -3.45 -8.78 -2.40
CA ILE A 19 -2.86 -7.54 -1.90
C ILE A 19 -3.00 -6.44 -2.94
N PHE A 20 -3.70 -5.35 -2.59
CA PHE A 20 -3.92 -4.22 -3.49
C PHE A 20 -2.72 -3.28 -3.46
N ILE A 21 -2.02 -3.18 -4.60
CA ILE A 21 -0.85 -2.32 -4.79
C ILE A 21 -1.23 -1.20 -5.75
N SER A 22 -1.11 0.05 -5.28
CA SER A 22 -1.53 1.25 -6.04
C SER A 22 -0.36 2.04 -6.64
N GLY A 23 0.89 1.57 -6.46
CA GLY A 23 2.08 2.34 -6.79
C GLY A 23 2.50 3.35 -5.71
N GLY A 24 1.77 3.48 -4.61
CA GLY A 24 2.08 4.37 -3.48
C GLY A 24 2.81 3.70 -2.33
N LEU A 25 3.41 4.51 -1.43
CA LEU A 25 4.21 4.07 -0.27
C LEU A 25 3.45 3.09 0.64
N ASP A 26 2.19 3.37 0.94
CA ASP A 26 1.41 2.62 1.92
C ASP A 26 1.20 1.17 1.47
N SER A 27 0.82 1.00 0.22
CA SER A 27 0.61 -0.33 -0.37
C SER A 27 1.93 -1.09 -0.57
N ALA A 28 3.02 -0.40 -0.88
CA ALA A 28 4.34 -0.99 -1.01
C ALA A 28 4.85 -1.51 0.35
N LEU A 29 4.70 -0.72 1.42
CA LEU A 29 5.05 -1.14 2.78
C LEU A 29 4.17 -2.30 3.26
N LEU A 30 2.86 -2.25 2.96
CA LEU A 30 1.95 -3.34 3.32
C LEU A 30 2.34 -4.66 2.63
N TYR A 31 2.76 -4.60 1.36
CA TYR A 31 3.25 -5.78 0.63
C TYR A 31 4.46 -6.39 1.33
N TYR A 32 5.43 -5.56 1.76
CA TYR A 32 6.58 -6.02 2.52
C TYR A 32 6.19 -6.80 3.78
N PHE A 33 5.32 -6.22 4.63
CA PHE A 33 4.91 -6.87 5.86
C PHE A 33 4.11 -8.15 5.61
N LEU A 34 3.27 -8.18 4.59
CA LEU A 34 2.52 -9.37 4.22
C LEU A 34 3.45 -10.48 3.71
N HIS A 35 4.41 -10.12 2.87
CA HIS A 35 5.41 -11.08 2.37
C HIS A 35 6.25 -11.65 3.53
N LYS A 36 6.73 -10.79 4.43
CA LYS A 36 7.48 -11.20 5.62
C LYS A 36 6.67 -12.14 6.52
N ALA A 37 5.42 -11.79 6.82
CA ALA A 37 4.53 -12.67 7.59
C ALA A 37 4.29 -14.03 6.90
N ASN A 38 4.29 -14.08 5.57
CA ASN A 38 4.18 -15.33 4.82
C ASN A 38 5.47 -16.17 4.89
N VAL A 39 6.64 -15.53 4.86
CA VAL A 39 7.93 -16.20 5.09
C VAL A 39 7.96 -16.83 6.48
N ASP A 40 7.57 -16.08 7.52
CA ASP A 40 7.47 -16.57 8.90
C ASP A 40 6.45 -17.72 9.03
N ALA A 41 5.46 -17.77 8.15
CA ALA A 41 4.49 -18.87 8.02
C ALA A 41 4.97 -20.01 7.08
N ASN A 42 6.27 -20.12 6.78
CA ASN A 42 6.87 -21.07 5.85
C ASN A 42 6.28 -21.01 4.43
N GLN A 43 5.95 -19.80 3.94
CA GLN A 43 5.42 -19.52 2.60
C GLN A 43 4.18 -20.33 2.21
N ARG A 44 3.35 -20.68 3.20
CA ARG A 44 2.16 -21.52 2.97
C ARG A 44 1.03 -20.82 2.25
N HIS A 45 1.03 -19.46 2.22
CA HIS A 45 -0.05 -18.69 1.62
C HIS A 45 0.31 -18.24 0.21
N LYS A 46 -0.66 -18.32 -0.72
CA LYS A 46 -0.50 -17.75 -2.04
C LYS A 46 -0.88 -16.27 -2.00
N ILE A 47 0.11 -15.37 -2.13
CA ILE A 47 -0.08 -13.92 -2.15
C ILE A 47 -0.08 -13.47 -3.61
N ILE A 48 -1.19 -12.88 -4.06
CA ILE A 48 -1.35 -12.38 -5.43
C ILE A 48 -1.48 -10.87 -5.39
N PRO A 49 -0.54 -10.12 -6.03
CA PRO A 49 -0.67 -8.68 -6.16
C PRO A 49 -1.83 -8.34 -7.09
N ILE A 50 -2.62 -7.35 -6.69
CA ILE A 50 -3.76 -6.83 -7.45
C ILE A 50 -3.57 -5.33 -7.63
N THR A 51 -3.76 -4.80 -8.81
CA THR A 51 -3.81 -3.37 -9.03
C THR A 51 -5.08 -2.93 -9.74
N VAL A 52 -5.58 -1.76 -9.34
CA VAL A 52 -6.65 -1.04 -10.05
C VAL A 52 -5.99 0.00 -10.92
N ILE A 53 -6.16 -0.11 -12.22
CA ILE A 53 -5.57 0.81 -13.20
C ILE A 53 -6.29 2.16 -13.09
N LYS A 54 -5.53 3.21 -12.78
CA LYS A 54 -6.03 4.59 -12.67
C LYS A 54 -5.62 5.46 -13.86
N ASN A 55 -4.43 5.22 -14.37
CA ASN A 55 -3.84 5.94 -15.48
C ASN A 55 -2.77 5.06 -16.16
N SER A 56 -2.18 5.55 -17.25
CA SER A 56 -1.20 4.83 -18.07
C SER A 56 0.06 4.41 -17.28
N LYS A 57 0.46 5.17 -16.25
CA LYS A 57 1.67 4.96 -15.45
C LYS A 57 1.48 4.08 -14.22
N THR A 58 0.24 3.72 -13.88
CA THR A 58 -0.05 2.90 -12.71
C THR A 58 0.74 1.58 -12.74
N LEU A 59 0.79 0.91 -13.89
CA LEU A 59 1.50 -0.35 -14.05
C LEU A 59 3.02 -0.19 -13.89
N ASP A 60 3.60 0.90 -14.40
CA ASP A 60 5.04 1.15 -14.32
C ASP A 60 5.49 1.22 -12.84
N TYR A 61 4.77 1.95 -12.00
CA TYR A 61 5.06 2.05 -10.57
C TYR A 61 4.85 0.72 -9.83
N VAL A 62 3.76 0.03 -10.14
CA VAL A 62 3.46 -1.26 -9.50
C VAL A 62 4.49 -2.31 -9.86
N THR A 63 4.84 -2.45 -11.14
CA THR A 63 5.86 -3.40 -11.59
C THR A 63 7.24 -3.08 -11.02
N SER A 64 7.62 -1.81 -10.90
CA SER A 64 8.88 -1.39 -10.25
C SER A 64 8.93 -1.82 -8.78
N ILE A 65 7.83 -1.67 -8.04
CA ILE A 65 7.71 -2.13 -6.64
C ILE A 65 7.81 -3.65 -6.56
N LEU A 66 7.07 -4.37 -7.40
CA LEU A 66 7.09 -5.84 -7.41
C LEU A 66 8.46 -6.40 -7.80
N SER A 67 9.13 -5.79 -8.77
CA SER A 67 10.51 -6.14 -9.16
C SER A 67 11.49 -5.91 -8.01
N TYR A 68 11.35 -4.82 -7.27
CA TYR A 68 12.18 -4.54 -6.09
C TYR A 68 12.06 -5.64 -5.03
N TYR A 69 10.86 -6.21 -4.87
CA TYR A 69 10.61 -7.31 -3.93
C TYR A 69 10.87 -8.71 -4.53
N ASN A 70 11.36 -8.83 -5.75
CA ASN A 70 11.52 -10.09 -6.47
C ASN A 70 10.22 -10.92 -6.48
N CYS A 71 9.08 -10.25 -6.71
CA CYS A 71 7.79 -10.92 -6.78
C CYS A 71 7.70 -11.78 -8.04
N ASN A 72 7.45 -13.08 -7.87
CA ASN A 72 7.30 -14.04 -8.97
C ASN A 72 5.81 -14.35 -9.29
N GLU A 73 4.87 -13.77 -8.54
CA GLU A 73 3.44 -13.96 -8.79
C GLU A 73 2.92 -13.03 -9.87
N ASP A 74 1.99 -13.52 -10.67
CA ASP A 74 1.34 -12.72 -11.70
C ASP A 74 0.54 -11.56 -11.10
N LEU A 75 0.75 -10.36 -11.65
CA LEU A 75 -0.02 -9.19 -11.29
C LEU A 75 -1.43 -9.27 -11.87
N LEU A 76 -2.44 -9.30 -11.01
CA LEU A 76 -3.84 -9.23 -11.44
C LEU A 76 -4.26 -7.76 -11.60
N THR A 77 -4.66 -7.37 -12.80
CA THR A 77 -5.18 -6.03 -13.09
C THR A 77 -6.71 -6.01 -13.01
N MET A 78 -7.26 -4.93 -12.48
CA MET A 78 -8.71 -4.71 -12.39
C MET A 78 -9.06 -3.27 -12.76
N ASP A 79 -10.24 -3.09 -13.33
CA ASP A 79 -10.83 -1.79 -13.61
C ASP A 79 -11.81 -1.39 -12.52
N GLY A 80 -12.14 -0.09 -12.45
CA GLY A 80 -13.12 0.47 -11.53
C GLY A 80 -12.51 0.99 -10.23
N THR A 81 -13.24 0.85 -9.12
CA THR A 81 -12.78 1.30 -7.80
C THR A 81 -12.13 0.17 -7.00
N VAL A 82 -11.34 0.52 -5.98
CA VAL A 82 -10.75 -0.46 -5.06
C VAL A 82 -11.85 -1.30 -4.38
N ILE A 83 -12.98 -0.68 -4.00
CA ILE A 83 -14.09 -1.40 -3.35
C ILE A 83 -14.69 -2.44 -4.28
N GLN A 84 -15.00 -2.07 -5.52
CA GLN A 84 -15.52 -3.01 -6.54
C GLN A 84 -14.53 -4.15 -6.78
N SER A 85 -13.24 -3.83 -6.83
CA SER A 85 -12.18 -4.82 -7.03
C SER A 85 -12.02 -5.75 -5.82
N VAL A 86 -12.20 -5.25 -4.59
CA VAL A 86 -12.24 -6.08 -3.37
C VAL A 86 -13.43 -7.06 -3.41
N ILE A 87 -14.61 -6.59 -3.80
CA ILE A 87 -15.81 -7.45 -3.95
C ILE A 87 -15.54 -8.51 -5.02
N LYS A 88 -15.03 -8.11 -6.19
CA LYS A 88 -14.69 -9.01 -7.29
C LYS A 88 -13.64 -10.03 -6.91
N SER A 89 -12.63 -9.66 -6.11
CA SER A 89 -11.60 -10.60 -5.66
C SER A 89 -12.19 -11.75 -4.85
N ARG A 90 -13.25 -11.50 -4.06
CA ARG A 90 -13.96 -12.56 -3.33
C ARG A 90 -14.60 -13.57 -4.28
N SER A 91 -15.22 -13.14 -5.38
CA SER A 91 -15.79 -14.06 -6.40
C SER A 91 -14.71 -14.82 -7.18
N LEU A 92 -13.47 -14.33 -7.20
CA LEU A 92 -12.30 -15.01 -7.78
C LEU A 92 -11.63 -16.01 -6.82
N GLY A 93 -12.26 -16.31 -5.70
CA GLY A 93 -11.82 -17.33 -4.75
C GLY A 93 -10.67 -16.88 -3.83
N PHE A 94 -10.49 -15.58 -3.61
CA PHE A 94 -9.58 -15.12 -2.56
C PHE A 94 -10.22 -15.30 -1.18
N ASP A 95 -9.43 -15.73 -0.21
CA ASP A 95 -9.85 -15.87 1.20
C ASP A 95 -9.76 -14.55 1.96
N LYS A 96 -8.81 -13.70 1.58
CA LYS A 96 -8.58 -12.37 2.18
C LYS A 96 -8.11 -11.36 1.14
N ALA A 97 -8.45 -10.08 1.38
CA ALA A 97 -7.97 -8.94 0.61
C ALA A 97 -7.34 -7.91 1.55
N PHE A 98 -6.10 -7.50 1.28
CA PHE A 98 -5.36 -6.49 2.03
C PHE A 98 -5.24 -5.20 1.24
N VAL A 99 -5.51 -4.07 1.88
CA VAL A 99 -5.43 -2.73 1.28
C VAL A 99 -4.64 -1.78 2.18
N GLY A 100 -3.74 -1.01 1.60
CA GLY A 100 -2.85 -0.08 2.28
C GLY A 100 -3.52 1.24 2.66
N THR A 101 -4.73 1.20 3.25
CA THR A 101 -5.36 2.39 3.81
C THR A 101 -4.66 2.82 5.09
N ILE A 102 -4.37 4.10 5.23
CA ILE A 102 -3.77 4.71 6.41
C ILE A 102 -4.73 5.69 7.07
N LYS A 103 -4.39 6.17 8.27
CA LYS A 103 -5.08 7.27 8.93
C LYS A 103 -4.73 8.57 8.22
N GLU A 104 -5.72 9.20 7.59
CA GLU A 104 -5.59 10.55 7.03
C GLU A 104 -5.77 11.58 8.15
N LEU A 105 -4.88 12.57 8.20
CA LEU A 105 -4.97 13.65 9.17
C LEU A 105 -5.97 14.71 8.68
N PRO A 106 -6.73 15.36 9.61
CA PRO A 106 -7.79 16.31 9.23
C PRO A 106 -7.31 17.45 8.31
N GLU A 107 -6.08 17.92 8.48
CA GLU A 107 -5.48 18.97 7.68
C GLU A 107 -5.28 18.60 6.21
N PHE A 108 -5.35 17.33 5.86
CA PHE A 108 -5.25 16.83 4.48
C PHE A 108 -6.59 16.39 3.88
N LEU A 109 -7.65 16.32 4.68
CA LEU A 109 -8.96 15.80 4.22
C LEU A 109 -9.75 16.78 3.34
N GLN A 110 -9.51 18.06 3.38
CA GLN A 110 -10.15 19.11 2.56
C GLN A 110 -11.56 18.76 2.04
N GLY A 111 -12.51 18.51 2.96
CA GLY A 111 -13.90 18.25 2.59
C GLY A 111 -14.21 16.80 2.14
N TRP A 112 -13.25 15.90 2.16
CA TRP A 112 -13.48 14.46 1.98
C TRP A 112 -13.70 13.82 3.35
N GLU A 113 -14.83 13.14 3.52
CA GLU A 113 -15.00 12.26 4.66
C GLU A 113 -13.97 11.13 4.54
N SER A 114 -13.21 10.89 5.60
CA SER A 114 -12.32 9.73 5.65
C SER A 114 -13.18 8.49 5.41
N SER A 115 -12.90 7.77 4.36
CA SER A 115 -13.59 6.52 4.09
C SER A 115 -13.19 5.51 5.15
N THR A 116 -13.93 5.49 6.26
CA THR A 116 -13.79 4.47 7.30
C THR A 116 -14.27 3.13 6.71
N TYR A 117 -13.37 2.45 6.01
CA TYR A 117 -13.65 1.08 5.59
C TYR A 117 -13.73 0.21 6.82
N SER A 118 -14.92 -0.24 7.18
CA SER A 118 -15.08 -1.21 8.26
C SER A 118 -14.37 -2.51 7.88
N GLN A 119 -13.35 -2.85 8.66
CA GLN A 119 -12.67 -4.14 8.48
C GLN A 119 -13.66 -5.29 8.75
N ASN A 120 -13.56 -6.34 7.97
CA ASN A 120 -14.34 -7.55 8.17
C ASN A 120 -13.43 -8.80 8.05
N LYS A 121 -14.00 -9.99 8.11
CA LYS A 121 -13.20 -11.24 8.02
C LYS A 121 -12.44 -11.38 6.70
N PHE A 122 -12.96 -10.80 5.61
CA PHE A 122 -12.35 -10.85 4.28
C PHE A 122 -11.44 -9.65 4.00
N TYR A 123 -11.90 -8.43 4.28
CA TYR A 123 -11.20 -7.17 3.98
C TYR A 123 -10.38 -6.69 5.16
N ARG A 124 -9.09 -6.40 4.94
CA ARG A 124 -8.13 -6.00 5.95
C ARG A 124 -7.39 -4.74 5.58
N THR A 125 -7.28 -3.81 6.52
CA THR A 125 -6.53 -2.57 6.42
C THR A 125 -5.60 -2.40 7.63
N PRO A 126 -4.51 -3.18 7.71
CA PRO A 126 -3.66 -3.19 8.90
C PRO A 126 -3.03 -1.84 9.22
N LEU A 127 -2.83 -1.00 8.20
CA LEU A 127 -2.21 0.32 8.35
C LEU A 127 -3.19 1.43 8.75
N ALA A 128 -4.49 1.18 8.86
CA ALA A 128 -5.53 2.21 9.05
C ALA A 128 -5.40 3.06 10.33
N LYS A 129 -4.58 2.64 11.29
CA LYS A 129 -4.33 3.38 12.55
C LYS A 129 -3.09 4.28 12.49
N PHE A 130 -2.29 4.18 11.43
CA PHE A 130 -1.00 4.86 11.28
C PHE A 130 -1.11 6.00 10.26
N ASP A 131 -0.50 7.14 10.58
CA ASP A 131 -0.36 8.28 9.68
C ASP A 131 0.82 8.10 8.69
N LYS A 132 0.93 9.01 7.72
CA LYS A 132 1.97 8.96 6.69
C LYS A 132 3.39 9.05 7.26
N ARG A 133 3.61 9.82 8.33
CA ARG A 133 4.91 9.92 9.00
C ARG A 133 5.33 8.56 9.56
N GLN A 134 4.41 7.83 10.18
CA GLN A 134 4.68 6.49 10.71
C GLN A 134 4.97 5.48 9.58
N ILE A 135 4.34 5.63 8.42
CA ILE A 135 4.66 4.83 7.21
C ILE A 135 6.09 5.10 6.75
N VAL A 136 6.48 6.39 6.61
CA VAL A 136 7.84 6.78 6.20
C VAL A 136 8.87 6.26 7.21
N GLN A 137 8.61 6.43 8.52
CA GLN A 137 9.49 5.91 9.57
C GLN A 137 9.66 4.39 9.48
N ALA A 138 8.57 3.65 9.28
CA ALA A 138 8.64 2.18 9.15
C ALA A 138 9.44 1.74 7.90
N ILE A 139 9.40 2.51 6.82
CA ILE A 139 10.23 2.26 5.63
C ILE A 139 11.72 2.44 5.97
N VAL A 140 12.07 3.49 6.73
CA VAL A 140 13.45 3.72 7.20
C VAL A 140 13.90 2.61 8.14
N ASP A 141 13.09 2.29 9.15
CA ASP A 141 13.40 1.27 10.17
C ASP A 141 13.62 -0.12 9.58
N ASN A 142 12.97 -0.43 8.45
CA ASN A 142 13.13 -1.69 7.73
C ASN A 142 14.14 -1.61 6.56
N GLN A 143 14.89 -0.52 6.42
CA GLN A 143 15.91 -0.32 5.37
C GLN A 143 15.35 -0.40 3.93
N LEU A 144 14.11 0.06 3.73
CA LEU A 144 13.37 0.03 2.47
C LEU A 144 13.37 1.38 1.74
N THR A 145 14.35 2.24 2.00
CA THR A 145 14.38 3.64 1.52
C THR A 145 14.32 3.76 -0.01
N LYS A 146 14.73 2.74 -0.75
CA LYS A 146 14.56 2.68 -2.22
C LYS A 146 13.09 2.81 -2.66
N LEU A 147 12.12 2.42 -1.82
CA LEU A 147 10.70 2.62 -2.10
C LEU A 147 10.30 4.09 -2.24
N PHE A 148 11.06 5.01 -1.65
CA PHE A 148 10.80 6.44 -1.80
C PHE A 148 10.91 6.91 -3.26
N GLU A 149 11.86 6.34 -4.01
CA GLU A 149 12.07 6.63 -5.43
C GLU A 149 11.08 5.86 -6.32
N LEU A 150 10.76 4.62 -5.97
CA LEU A 150 9.92 3.73 -6.78
C LEU A 150 8.43 4.03 -6.68
N THR A 151 8.01 4.87 -5.71
CA THR A 151 6.59 5.10 -5.42
C THR A 151 6.13 6.48 -5.82
N HIS A 152 4.88 6.54 -6.30
CA HIS A 152 4.23 7.77 -6.73
C HIS A 152 2.98 8.06 -5.87
N SER A 153 2.80 9.31 -5.47
CA SER A 153 1.69 9.73 -4.59
C SER A 153 0.79 10.80 -5.20
N CYS A 154 1.17 11.44 -6.30
CA CYS A 154 0.38 12.52 -6.88
C CYS A 154 -0.95 12.00 -7.45
N ALA A 155 -2.05 12.71 -7.14
CA ALA A 155 -3.36 12.40 -7.70
C ALA A 155 -3.63 13.12 -9.03
N ASN A 156 -2.89 14.19 -9.33
CA ASN A 156 -3.14 15.07 -10.47
C ASN A 156 -2.19 14.80 -11.65
N PHE A 157 -0.97 14.37 -11.37
CA PHE A 157 0.05 14.11 -12.38
C PHE A 157 0.39 12.63 -12.42
N GLU A 158 0.63 12.09 -13.59
CA GLU A 158 1.08 10.71 -13.79
C GLU A 158 2.57 10.55 -13.48
N ILE A 159 3.35 11.60 -13.67
CA ILE A 159 4.79 11.67 -13.39
C ILE A 159 5.06 12.91 -12.55
N GLY A 160 5.94 12.80 -11.57
CA GLY A 160 6.31 13.91 -10.70
C GLY A 160 5.24 14.27 -9.67
N ARG A 161 5.29 15.50 -9.15
CA ARG A 161 4.42 15.98 -8.08
C ARG A 161 3.81 17.33 -8.41
N CYS A 162 2.53 17.49 -8.17
CA CYS A 162 1.89 18.80 -8.28
C CYS A 162 2.12 19.70 -7.04
N ASN A 163 2.58 19.13 -5.91
CA ASN A 163 2.78 19.79 -4.60
C ASN A 163 1.52 20.48 -4.01
N LYS A 164 0.37 20.28 -4.63
CA LYS A 164 -0.92 20.93 -4.26
C LYS A 164 -1.97 19.94 -3.80
N CYS A 165 -2.02 18.72 -4.37
CA CYS A 165 -3.01 17.73 -3.97
C CYS A 165 -2.69 17.20 -2.56
N ASN A 166 -3.73 16.72 -1.87
CA ASN A 166 -3.62 16.23 -0.50
C ASN A 166 -2.54 15.18 -0.32
N ARG A 167 -2.40 14.26 -1.28
CA ARG A 167 -1.40 13.19 -1.23
C ARG A 167 0.04 13.70 -1.34
N CYS A 168 0.29 14.72 -2.18
CA CYS A 168 1.60 15.36 -2.25
C CYS A 168 1.92 16.13 -0.96
N ARG A 169 0.93 16.87 -0.42
CA ARG A 169 1.09 17.64 0.83
C ARG A 169 1.33 16.70 2.01
N GLU A 170 0.53 15.63 2.14
CA GLU A 170 0.68 14.63 3.20
C GLU A 170 2.05 13.93 3.14
N ARG A 171 2.49 13.55 1.94
CA ARG A 171 3.80 12.92 1.76
C ARG A 171 4.93 13.90 2.14
N LYS A 172 4.90 15.13 1.64
CA LYS A 172 5.88 16.16 2.01
C LYS A 172 5.92 16.37 3.51
N TRP A 173 4.75 16.58 4.14
CA TRP A 173 4.65 16.72 5.58
C TRP A 173 5.31 15.56 6.34
N ALA A 174 5.08 14.33 5.92
CA ALA A 174 5.64 13.16 6.59
C ALA A 174 7.17 13.12 6.55
N PHE A 175 7.78 13.52 5.42
CA PHE A 175 9.22 13.62 5.30
C PHE A 175 9.78 14.79 6.11
N ASP A 176 9.15 15.96 6.08
CA ASP A 176 9.53 17.13 6.86
C ASP A 176 9.51 16.83 8.38
N GLN A 177 8.54 16.03 8.87
CA GLN A 177 8.44 15.64 10.28
C GLN A 177 9.56 14.69 10.75
N LEU A 178 10.32 14.15 9.84
CA LEU A 178 11.42 13.20 10.10
C LEU A 178 12.78 13.77 9.68
N ASP A 179 12.82 15.04 9.31
CA ASP A 179 14.03 15.72 8.77
C ASP A 179 14.65 14.94 7.59
N LEU A 180 13.81 14.32 6.75
CA LEU A 180 14.21 13.54 5.59
C LEU A 180 13.97 14.31 4.29
N VAL A 181 14.87 14.13 3.32
CA VAL A 181 14.65 14.54 1.94
C VAL A 181 13.89 13.43 1.21
N ASP A 182 12.78 13.78 0.57
CA ASP A 182 12.02 12.84 -0.24
C ASP A 182 12.64 12.72 -1.65
N PRO A 183 13.30 11.61 -2.01
CA PRO A 183 13.94 11.43 -3.31
C PRO A 183 12.94 11.02 -4.40
N GLY A 184 11.69 10.82 -4.07
CA GLY A 184 10.66 10.44 -5.03
C GLY A 184 10.47 11.52 -6.08
N VAL A 185 10.28 11.09 -7.30
CA VAL A 185 10.32 11.82 -8.57
C VAL A 185 9.97 13.30 -8.46
N LEU A 186 10.97 14.13 -8.70
CA LEU A 186 10.85 15.56 -8.95
C LEU A 186 10.13 15.82 -10.27
#